data_935f07c0198992ae9c16ce03f272e65e
#
_entry.id   935f07c0198992ae9c16ce03f272e65e
#
_cell.length_a   1.000
_cell.length_b   1.000
_cell.length_c   1.000
_cell.angle_alpha   90.00
_cell.angle_beta   90.00
_cell.angle_gamma   90.00
#
_symmetry.space_group_name_H-M   'P 1'
#
loop_
_entity.id
_entity.type
_entity.pdbx_description
1 polymer ?
#
loop_
_entity_poly.entity_id
_entity_poly.type
_entity_poly.pdbx_seq_one_letter_code
_entity_poly.pdbx_strand_id
1 'polypeptide(L)'
;MSYIEPAPILDHANPLDSMMERFHKAAEHLGLDDDIYNVLKAPARQVIVSLPISMDNGDIKVFKGYRVIHSTILGPSKGGLRYDPAVNLDEVTALASWMTWKCAVVDIPYGGAKGGICCDPRNMSTGELERLTRSYTQSMYSVFGPDKDIPAPDVGTGPNQMAWLMDEYSRAHGGTVSAVVTGKPIVLGGSLGRVQATGRGVMTTALSAMAKLKI
;
A
#
# COMPACT_ATOMS: atom_id res chain seq x y z
N MET A 1 8.64 -17.70 33.19
CA MET A 1 8.53 -17.04 31.86
C MET A 1 8.04 -18.09 30.90
N SER A 2 6.80 -17.99 30.47
CA SER A 2 6.29 -18.87 29.43
C SER A 2 6.95 -18.49 28.11
N TYR A 3 7.69 -19.41 27.53
CA TYR A 3 8.23 -19.31 26.19
C TYR A 3 7.01 -19.20 25.24
N ILE A 4 6.87 -18.05 24.57
CA ILE A 4 5.87 -17.92 23.50
C ILE A 4 6.52 -18.58 22.30
N GLU A 5 6.08 -19.78 21.95
CA GLU A 5 6.44 -20.40 20.67
C GLU A 5 6.17 -19.38 19.54
N PRO A 6 7.16 -19.14 18.66
CA PRO A 6 6.87 -18.35 17.47
C PRO A 6 5.73 -19.04 16.72
N ALA A 7 4.70 -18.27 16.37
CA ALA A 7 3.63 -18.79 15.54
C ALA A 7 4.23 -19.45 14.29
N PRO A 8 3.79 -20.65 13.91
CA PRO A 8 4.32 -21.32 12.73
C PRO A 8 4.22 -20.39 11.53
N ILE A 9 5.29 -20.34 10.73
CA ILE A 9 5.26 -19.65 9.44
C ILE A 9 4.22 -20.41 8.63
N LEU A 10 3.05 -19.77 8.48
CA LEU A 10 1.94 -20.35 7.72
C LEU A 10 2.33 -20.24 6.25
N ASP A 11 2.67 -21.36 5.67
CA ASP A 11 3.06 -21.49 4.26
C ASP A 11 1.78 -21.60 3.39
N HIS A 12 0.98 -20.53 3.39
CA HIS A 12 -0.12 -20.43 2.46
C HIS A 12 0.39 -19.84 1.14
N ALA A 13 0.13 -20.54 0.05
CA ALA A 13 0.44 -20.05 -1.29
C ALA A 13 -0.29 -18.72 -1.61
N ASN A 14 -1.44 -18.46 -0.96
CA ASN A 14 -2.21 -17.21 -1.11
C ASN A 14 -1.97 -16.26 0.08
N PRO A 15 -1.42 -15.04 -0.17
CA PRO A 15 -1.20 -14.04 0.88
C PRO A 15 -2.48 -13.62 1.62
N LEU A 16 -3.65 -13.67 0.96
CA LEU A 16 -4.92 -13.31 1.58
C LEU A 16 -5.32 -14.34 2.64
N ASP A 17 -5.17 -15.64 2.34
CA ASP A 17 -5.48 -16.69 3.30
C ASP A 17 -4.59 -16.61 4.54
N SER A 18 -3.29 -16.38 4.34
CA SER A 18 -2.34 -16.19 5.45
C SER A 18 -2.69 -14.96 6.32
N MET A 19 -3.09 -13.86 5.69
CA MET A 19 -3.54 -12.66 6.41
C MET A 19 -4.81 -12.95 7.20
N MET A 20 -5.78 -13.61 6.59
CA MET A 20 -7.07 -13.93 7.20
C MET A 20 -6.92 -14.84 8.40
N GLU A 21 -6.06 -15.86 8.33
CA GLU A 21 -5.82 -16.76 9.46
C GLU A 21 -5.21 -16.01 10.66
N ARG A 22 -4.25 -15.10 10.41
CA ARG A 22 -3.65 -14.27 11.47
C ARG A 22 -4.67 -13.33 12.08
N PHE A 23 -5.53 -12.71 11.25
CA PHE A 23 -6.61 -11.86 11.73
C PHE A 23 -7.60 -12.65 12.59
N HIS A 24 -8.00 -13.85 12.13
CA HIS A 24 -8.90 -14.73 12.88
C HIS A 24 -8.35 -15.06 14.26
N LYS A 25 -7.08 -15.51 14.35
CA LYS A 25 -6.42 -15.78 15.63
C LYS A 25 -6.39 -14.57 16.57
N ALA A 26 -6.14 -13.38 16.03
CA ALA A 26 -6.15 -12.14 16.81
C ALA A 26 -7.56 -11.80 17.30
N ALA A 27 -8.58 -11.97 16.46
CA ALA A 27 -9.98 -11.73 16.80
C ALA A 27 -10.48 -12.68 17.91
N GLU A 28 -10.15 -13.96 17.82
CA GLU A 28 -10.42 -14.96 18.86
C GLU A 28 -9.77 -14.58 20.19
N HIS A 29 -8.49 -14.19 20.15
CA HIS A 29 -7.75 -13.79 21.35
C HIS A 29 -8.35 -12.54 22.03
N LEU A 30 -8.92 -11.63 21.24
CA LEU A 30 -9.59 -10.41 21.73
C LEU A 30 -11.05 -10.65 22.13
N GLY A 31 -11.64 -11.79 21.80
CA GLY A 31 -13.06 -12.08 22.03
C GLY A 31 -13.97 -11.14 21.25
N LEU A 32 -13.60 -10.80 20.00
CA LEU A 32 -14.43 -9.93 19.17
C LEU A 32 -15.76 -10.61 18.87
N ASP A 33 -16.86 -9.84 18.91
CA ASP A 33 -18.14 -10.30 18.42
C ASP A 33 -18.16 -10.45 16.89
N ASP A 34 -19.10 -11.23 16.38
CA ASP A 34 -19.19 -11.56 14.96
C ASP A 34 -19.44 -10.34 14.08
N ASP A 35 -20.16 -9.33 14.55
CA ASP A 35 -20.47 -8.12 13.76
C ASP A 35 -19.21 -7.28 13.58
N ILE A 36 -18.46 -7.06 14.65
CA ILE A 36 -17.17 -6.35 14.59
C ILE A 36 -16.16 -7.12 13.75
N TYR A 37 -16.09 -8.45 13.93
CA TYR A 37 -15.24 -9.32 13.14
C TYR A 37 -15.52 -9.16 11.64
N ASN A 38 -16.77 -9.22 11.22
CA ASN A 38 -17.18 -9.12 9.83
C ASN A 38 -16.88 -7.74 9.22
N VAL A 39 -17.07 -6.66 9.99
CA VAL A 39 -16.71 -5.29 9.54
C VAL A 39 -15.22 -5.14 9.36
N LEU A 40 -14.41 -5.65 10.30
CA LEU A 40 -12.95 -5.51 10.24
C LEU A 40 -12.30 -6.44 9.20
N LYS A 41 -12.97 -7.51 8.83
CA LYS A 41 -12.52 -8.47 7.82
C LYS A 41 -12.66 -7.94 6.39
N ALA A 42 -13.74 -7.20 6.11
CA ALA A 42 -14.11 -6.83 4.76
C ALA A 42 -13.44 -5.51 4.33
N PRO A 43 -12.83 -5.45 3.12
CA PRO A 43 -12.37 -4.18 2.58
C PRO A 43 -13.57 -3.28 2.25
N ALA A 44 -13.44 -1.99 2.59
CA ALA A 44 -14.50 -1.01 2.34
C ALA A 44 -14.72 -0.75 0.84
N ARG A 45 -13.67 -0.88 0.02
CA ARG A 45 -13.76 -0.65 -1.43
C ARG A 45 -12.63 -1.36 -2.17
N GLN A 46 -12.99 -1.96 -3.31
CA GLN A 46 -12.04 -2.52 -4.27
C GLN A 46 -12.28 -1.88 -5.63
N VAL A 47 -11.21 -1.44 -6.29
CA VAL A 47 -11.23 -0.83 -7.63
C VAL A 47 -10.27 -1.60 -8.52
N ILE A 48 -10.77 -2.07 -9.66
CA ILE A 48 -9.98 -2.77 -10.67
C ILE A 48 -10.10 -1.97 -11.96
N VAL A 49 -8.97 -1.68 -12.60
CA VAL A 49 -8.91 -0.87 -13.81
C VAL A 49 -8.06 -1.54 -14.89
N SER A 50 -8.43 -1.30 -16.14
CA SER A 50 -7.62 -1.63 -17.32
C SER A 50 -6.91 -0.38 -17.79
N LEU A 51 -5.59 -0.47 -17.99
CA LEU A 51 -4.71 0.65 -18.28
C LEU A 51 -4.06 0.46 -19.66
N PRO A 52 -4.71 0.88 -20.75
CA PRO A 52 -4.09 0.88 -22.06
C PRO A 52 -3.04 2.00 -22.14
N ILE A 53 -1.81 1.66 -22.50
CA ILE A 53 -0.74 2.63 -22.76
C ILE A 53 -0.01 2.30 -24.06
N SER A 54 0.51 3.33 -24.72
CA SER A 54 1.40 3.17 -25.88
C SER A 54 2.81 2.81 -25.38
N MET A 55 3.33 1.72 -25.87
CA MET A 55 4.72 1.30 -25.64
C MET A 55 5.67 2.08 -26.57
N ASP A 56 6.97 2.06 -26.27
CA ASP A 56 7.97 2.79 -27.07
C ASP A 56 8.14 2.25 -28.50
N ASN A 57 7.76 0.99 -28.72
CA ASN A 57 7.73 0.36 -30.04
C ASN A 57 6.48 0.69 -30.87
N GLY A 58 5.55 1.50 -30.32
CA GLY A 58 4.30 1.90 -30.96
C GLY A 58 3.09 1.00 -30.69
N ASP A 59 3.28 -0.17 -30.05
CA ASP A 59 2.19 -1.07 -29.68
C ASP A 59 1.37 -0.49 -28.52
N ILE A 60 0.10 -0.91 -28.42
CA ILE A 60 -0.72 -0.66 -27.25
C ILE A 60 -0.71 -1.90 -26.36
N LYS A 61 -0.29 -1.75 -25.10
CA LYS A 61 -0.36 -2.79 -24.10
C LYS A 61 -1.34 -2.40 -23.00
N VAL A 62 -2.19 -3.37 -22.59
CA VAL A 62 -3.16 -3.15 -21.53
C VAL A 62 -2.67 -3.81 -20.26
N PHE A 63 -2.49 -3.01 -19.21
CA PHE A 63 -2.12 -3.48 -17.88
C PHE A 63 -3.32 -3.51 -16.95
N LYS A 64 -3.30 -4.39 -15.97
CA LYS A 64 -4.34 -4.46 -14.94
C LYS A 64 -3.84 -3.76 -13.68
N GLY A 65 -4.62 -2.79 -13.20
CA GLY A 65 -4.36 -2.05 -11.98
C GLY A 65 -5.41 -2.32 -10.91
N TYR A 66 -5.00 -2.26 -9.64
CA TYR A 66 -5.84 -2.49 -8.47
C TYR A 66 -5.64 -1.37 -7.45
N ARG A 67 -6.72 -0.98 -6.77
CA ARG A 67 -6.66 -0.22 -5.52
C ARG A 67 -7.68 -0.78 -4.56
N VAL A 68 -7.21 -1.19 -3.38
CA VAL A 68 -8.06 -1.67 -2.29
C VAL A 68 -7.94 -0.69 -1.14
N ILE A 69 -9.08 -0.19 -0.69
CA ILE A 69 -9.25 0.56 0.55
C ILE A 69 -9.84 -0.42 1.54
N HIS A 70 -9.04 -0.81 2.53
CA HIS A 70 -9.50 -1.76 3.55
C HIS A 70 -10.31 -1.04 4.61
N SER A 71 -9.81 0.06 5.17
CA SER A 71 -10.52 0.81 6.19
C SER A 71 -10.22 2.30 6.14
N THR A 72 -11.20 3.12 6.53
CA THR A 72 -11.09 4.56 6.75
C THR A 72 -11.55 4.97 8.15
N ILE A 73 -11.73 4.02 9.05
CA ILE A 73 -12.28 4.25 10.40
C ILE A 73 -11.38 5.20 11.22
N LEU A 74 -10.05 5.05 11.11
CA LEU A 74 -9.09 5.89 11.82
C LEU A 74 -8.71 7.18 11.07
N GLY A 75 -9.15 7.33 9.83
CA GLY A 75 -8.84 8.49 8.99
C GLY A 75 -8.65 8.12 7.52
N PRO A 76 -8.10 9.03 6.69
CA PRO A 76 -7.84 8.76 5.28
C PRO A 76 -7.04 7.48 5.08
N SER A 77 -7.41 6.68 4.09
CA SER A 77 -6.68 5.44 3.83
C SER A 77 -5.28 5.73 3.30
N LYS A 78 -4.32 4.90 3.67
CA LYS A 78 -2.90 5.07 3.36
C LYS A 78 -2.28 3.75 2.92
N GLY A 79 -1.56 3.75 1.79
CA GLY A 79 -0.84 2.55 1.37
C GLY A 79 -0.02 2.71 0.11
N GLY A 80 0.99 1.83 -0.05
CA GLY A 80 1.90 1.82 -1.18
C GLY A 80 1.23 1.43 -2.51
N LEU A 81 1.87 1.80 -3.61
CA LEU A 81 1.58 1.34 -4.97
C LEU A 81 2.70 0.43 -5.44
N ARG A 82 2.41 -0.84 -5.70
CA ARG A 82 3.36 -1.88 -6.10
C ARG A 82 3.33 -2.11 -7.61
N TYR A 83 4.50 -2.24 -8.22
CA TYR A 83 4.66 -2.71 -9.60
C TYR A 83 5.40 -4.04 -9.57
N ASP A 84 4.69 -5.12 -9.89
CA ASP A 84 5.27 -6.46 -9.91
C ASP A 84 4.41 -7.37 -10.82
N PRO A 85 5.02 -8.31 -11.56
CA PRO A 85 4.28 -9.27 -12.40
C PRO A 85 3.31 -10.17 -11.62
N ALA A 86 3.57 -10.42 -10.34
CA ALA A 86 2.74 -11.26 -9.50
C ALA A 86 1.53 -10.52 -8.87
N VAL A 87 1.43 -9.20 -9.03
CA VAL A 87 0.34 -8.40 -8.46
C VAL A 87 -1.01 -8.92 -8.90
N ASN A 88 -1.85 -9.25 -7.91
CA ASN A 88 -3.23 -9.67 -8.10
C ASN A 88 -4.13 -9.07 -6.99
N LEU A 89 -5.44 -9.30 -7.08
CA LEU A 89 -6.40 -8.71 -6.15
C LEU A 89 -6.23 -9.22 -4.72
N ASP A 90 -5.96 -10.50 -4.55
CA ASP A 90 -5.81 -11.13 -3.23
C ASP A 90 -4.59 -10.57 -2.49
N GLU A 91 -3.44 -10.47 -3.18
CA GLU A 91 -2.25 -9.86 -2.62
C GLU A 91 -2.49 -8.39 -2.22
N VAL A 92 -3.12 -7.61 -3.10
CA VAL A 92 -3.41 -6.20 -2.82
C VAL A 92 -4.39 -6.07 -1.66
N THR A 93 -5.38 -6.97 -1.54
CA THR A 93 -6.33 -7.00 -0.41
C THR A 93 -5.63 -7.34 0.90
N ALA A 94 -4.80 -8.37 0.92
CA ALA A 94 -4.00 -8.72 2.09
C ALA A 94 -3.12 -7.55 2.57
N LEU A 95 -2.41 -6.93 1.64
CA LEU A 95 -1.52 -5.81 1.96
C LEU A 95 -2.28 -4.55 2.42
N ALA A 96 -3.48 -4.30 1.90
CA ALA A 96 -4.35 -3.21 2.35
C ALA A 96 -4.81 -3.42 3.80
N SER A 97 -5.18 -4.66 4.16
CA SER A 97 -5.52 -5.04 5.52
C SER A 97 -4.34 -4.85 6.48
N TRP A 98 -3.15 -5.31 6.08
CA TRP A 98 -1.93 -5.06 6.84
C TRP A 98 -1.65 -3.58 7.08
N MET A 99 -1.96 -2.70 6.12
CA MET A 99 -1.80 -1.26 6.31
C MET A 99 -2.74 -0.71 7.37
N THR A 100 -3.98 -1.19 7.47
CA THR A 100 -4.92 -0.83 8.55
C THR A 100 -4.33 -1.18 9.91
N TRP A 101 -3.89 -2.43 10.07
CA TRP A 101 -3.32 -2.90 11.33
C TRP A 101 -2.02 -2.17 11.69
N LYS A 102 -1.16 -1.90 10.72
CA LYS A 102 0.07 -1.13 10.94
C LYS A 102 -0.21 0.27 11.46
N CYS A 103 -1.17 0.98 10.88
CA CYS A 103 -1.54 2.33 11.34
C CYS A 103 -2.12 2.28 12.76
N ALA A 104 -2.98 1.32 13.04
CA ALA A 104 -3.60 1.15 14.36
C ALA A 104 -2.57 0.82 15.45
N VAL A 105 -1.61 -0.09 15.19
CA VAL A 105 -0.59 -0.50 16.16
C VAL A 105 0.31 0.67 16.60
N VAL A 106 0.58 1.63 15.72
CA VAL A 106 1.41 2.81 16.02
C VAL A 106 0.58 4.05 16.34
N ASP A 107 -0.73 3.89 16.46
CA ASP A 107 -1.70 4.94 16.83
C ASP A 107 -1.60 6.21 15.98
N ILE A 108 -1.58 6.04 14.65
CA ILE A 108 -1.62 7.17 13.72
C ILE A 108 -3.00 7.26 13.04
N PRO A 109 -3.50 8.49 12.77
CA PRO A 109 -4.86 8.74 12.29
C PRO A 109 -5.02 8.44 10.79
N TYR A 110 -4.71 7.20 10.39
CA TYR A 110 -4.86 6.74 9.02
C TYR A 110 -5.52 5.36 8.97
N GLY A 111 -6.35 5.20 7.95
CA GLY A 111 -6.84 3.88 7.54
C GLY A 111 -5.80 3.11 6.72
N GLY A 112 -6.22 1.99 6.13
CA GLY A 112 -5.36 1.15 5.32
C GLY A 112 -5.82 1.02 3.88
N ALA A 113 -4.87 1.16 2.96
CA ALA A 113 -5.07 0.89 1.55
C ALA A 113 -3.83 0.25 0.91
N LYS A 114 -4.02 -0.30 -0.28
CA LYS A 114 -2.93 -0.77 -1.13
C LYS A 114 -3.31 -0.62 -2.59
N GLY A 115 -2.33 -0.29 -3.41
CA GLY A 115 -2.45 -0.34 -4.87
C GLY A 115 -1.42 -1.28 -5.48
N GLY A 116 -1.69 -1.71 -6.70
CA GLY A 116 -0.72 -2.47 -7.47
C GLY A 116 -1.06 -2.49 -8.95
N ILE A 117 -0.04 -2.61 -9.78
CA ILE A 117 -0.18 -2.84 -11.22
C ILE A 117 0.59 -4.10 -11.58
N CYS A 118 -0.08 -5.02 -12.27
CA CYS A 118 0.55 -6.23 -12.80
C CYS A 118 1.44 -5.86 -14.00
N CYS A 119 2.72 -5.60 -13.75
CA CYS A 119 3.72 -5.26 -14.78
C CYS A 119 5.13 -5.63 -14.28
N ASP A 120 6.09 -5.77 -15.19
CA ASP A 120 7.50 -5.90 -14.82
C ASP A 120 8.23 -4.57 -15.08
N PRO A 121 8.44 -3.74 -14.04
CA PRO A 121 9.03 -2.41 -14.19
C PRO A 121 10.50 -2.46 -14.65
N ARG A 122 11.19 -3.61 -14.53
CA ARG A 122 12.57 -3.78 -14.96
C ARG A 122 12.70 -3.89 -16.48
N ASN A 123 11.61 -4.30 -17.14
CA ASN A 123 11.51 -4.47 -18.58
C ASN A 123 10.72 -3.34 -19.26
N MET A 124 10.54 -2.21 -18.56
CA MET A 124 9.86 -1.03 -19.09
C MET A 124 10.78 0.18 -19.06
N SER A 125 10.67 1.02 -20.08
CA SER A 125 11.38 2.29 -20.11
C SER A 125 10.82 3.28 -19.08
N THR A 126 11.60 4.32 -18.77
CA THR A 126 11.14 5.40 -17.89
C THR A 126 9.89 6.08 -18.46
N GLY A 127 9.82 6.29 -19.79
CA GLY A 127 8.66 6.87 -20.46
C GLY A 127 7.41 5.99 -20.38
N GLU A 128 7.57 4.67 -20.53
CA GLU A 128 6.48 3.71 -20.38
C GLU A 128 5.96 3.67 -18.94
N LEU A 129 6.86 3.67 -17.95
CA LEU A 129 6.49 3.73 -16.52
C LEU A 129 5.77 5.04 -16.18
N GLU A 130 6.19 6.16 -16.76
CA GLU A 130 5.51 7.44 -16.59
C GLU A 130 4.08 7.40 -17.15
N ARG A 131 3.92 6.94 -18.40
CA ARG A 131 2.60 6.80 -19.03
C ARG A 131 1.68 5.88 -18.22
N LEU A 132 2.22 4.74 -17.75
CA LEU A 132 1.47 3.80 -16.91
C LEU A 132 1.03 4.42 -15.59
N THR A 133 1.93 5.14 -14.90
CA THR A 133 1.62 5.80 -13.62
C THR A 133 0.58 6.90 -13.80
N ARG A 134 0.69 7.70 -14.85
CA ARG A 134 -0.30 8.75 -15.17
C ARG A 134 -1.67 8.17 -15.51
N SER A 135 -1.72 7.13 -16.34
CA SER A 135 -2.98 6.43 -16.70
C SER A 135 -3.66 5.83 -15.46
N TYR A 136 -2.88 5.21 -14.57
CA TYR A 136 -3.40 4.72 -13.28
C TYR A 136 -3.95 5.86 -12.42
N THR A 137 -3.23 6.98 -12.32
CA THR A 137 -3.66 8.14 -11.55
C THR A 137 -4.98 8.71 -12.08
N GLN A 138 -5.12 8.84 -13.40
CA GLN A 138 -6.36 9.28 -14.04
C GLN A 138 -7.55 8.38 -13.67
N SER A 139 -7.35 7.08 -13.70
CA SER A 139 -8.39 6.11 -13.31
C SER A 139 -8.77 6.20 -11.83
N MET A 140 -7.92 6.82 -11.00
CA MET A 140 -8.10 6.95 -9.55
C MET A 140 -8.46 8.37 -9.06
N TYR A 141 -8.79 9.33 -9.92
CA TYR A 141 -9.10 10.70 -9.51
C TYR A 141 -10.24 10.80 -8.48
N SER A 142 -11.24 9.95 -8.58
CA SER A 142 -12.35 9.91 -7.60
C SER A 142 -11.99 9.19 -6.30
N VAL A 143 -10.88 8.45 -6.28
CA VAL A 143 -10.43 7.61 -5.16
C VAL A 143 -9.38 8.35 -4.35
N PHE A 144 -8.33 8.85 -5.00
CA PHE A 144 -7.22 9.55 -4.36
C PHE A 144 -7.63 10.92 -3.81
N GLY A 145 -6.92 11.36 -2.80
CA GLY A 145 -7.02 12.70 -2.23
C GLY A 145 -6.36 12.79 -0.86
N PRO A 146 -5.95 13.99 -0.44
CA PRO A 146 -5.33 14.21 0.88
C PRO A 146 -6.19 13.72 2.05
N ASP A 147 -7.51 13.85 1.92
CA ASP A 147 -8.48 13.51 2.96
C ASP A 147 -9.27 12.22 2.64
N LYS A 148 -8.85 11.46 1.62
CA LYS A 148 -9.53 10.25 1.16
C LYS A 148 -8.63 9.04 1.19
N ASP A 149 -7.65 9.01 0.27
CA ASP A 149 -6.75 7.89 0.05
C ASP A 149 -5.40 8.38 -0.48
N ILE A 150 -4.33 8.09 0.25
CA ILE A 150 -3.01 8.67 0.04
C ILE A 150 -2.02 7.58 -0.38
N PRO A 151 -1.63 7.51 -1.67
CA PRO A 151 -0.60 6.59 -2.13
C PRO A 151 0.79 6.89 -1.55
N ALA A 152 1.65 5.87 -1.64
CA ALA A 152 3.06 5.92 -1.26
C ALA A 152 3.88 4.97 -2.15
N PRO A 153 5.22 5.05 -2.18
CA PRO A 153 6.02 4.07 -2.90
C PRO A 153 6.01 2.70 -2.21
N ASP A 154 6.19 1.66 -3.02
CA ASP A 154 6.33 0.26 -2.61
C ASP A 154 7.31 -0.46 -3.56
N VAL A 155 7.32 -1.80 -3.57
CA VAL A 155 8.14 -2.58 -4.49
C VAL A 155 7.85 -2.16 -5.95
N GLY A 156 8.91 -1.96 -6.74
CA GLY A 156 8.82 -1.55 -8.13
C GLY A 156 8.46 -0.08 -8.37
N THR A 157 8.25 0.72 -7.33
CA THR A 157 7.98 2.17 -7.43
C THR A 157 8.91 2.98 -6.52
N GLY A 158 9.06 4.25 -6.85
CA GLY A 158 9.94 5.15 -6.11
C GLY A 158 9.51 6.63 -6.21
N PRO A 159 10.42 7.54 -5.87
CA PRO A 159 10.13 8.97 -5.90
C PRO A 159 9.63 9.51 -7.25
N ASN A 160 10.09 8.94 -8.37
CA ASN A 160 9.67 9.38 -9.70
C ASN A 160 8.19 9.06 -9.95
N GLN A 161 7.75 7.83 -9.66
CA GLN A 161 6.34 7.46 -9.80
C GLN A 161 5.45 8.33 -8.90
N MET A 162 5.91 8.65 -7.70
CA MET A 162 5.17 9.53 -6.78
C MET A 162 5.11 10.97 -7.29
N ALA A 163 6.17 11.46 -7.96
CA ALA A 163 6.18 12.76 -8.60
C ALA A 163 5.17 12.83 -9.78
N TRP A 164 5.17 11.80 -10.65
CA TRP A 164 4.22 11.72 -11.77
C TRP A 164 2.77 11.61 -11.29
N LEU A 165 2.53 10.85 -10.22
CA LEU A 165 1.22 10.73 -9.61
C LEU A 165 0.74 12.09 -9.07
N MET A 166 1.60 12.80 -8.32
CA MET A 166 1.29 14.12 -7.79
C MET A 166 1.02 15.14 -8.91
N ASP A 167 1.84 15.16 -9.94
CA ASP A 167 1.69 16.07 -11.08
C ASP A 167 0.38 15.80 -11.82
N GLU A 168 0.11 14.53 -12.15
CA GLU A 168 -1.12 14.15 -12.87
C GLU A 168 -2.38 14.46 -12.08
N TYR A 169 -2.40 14.17 -10.78
CA TYR A 169 -3.50 14.51 -9.89
C TYR A 169 -3.70 16.02 -9.79
N SER A 170 -2.61 16.77 -9.64
CA SER A 170 -2.63 18.23 -9.53
C SER A 170 -3.17 18.91 -10.78
N ARG A 171 -2.81 18.42 -11.96
CA ARG A 171 -3.32 18.91 -13.26
C ARG A 171 -4.84 18.79 -13.35
N ALA A 172 -5.40 17.66 -12.92
CA ALA A 172 -6.86 17.46 -12.93
C ALA A 172 -7.61 18.35 -11.92
N HIS A 173 -6.93 18.79 -10.87
CA HIS A 173 -7.53 19.61 -9.80
C HIS A 173 -7.21 21.12 -9.92
N GLY A 174 -6.57 21.53 -11.01
CA GLY A 174 -6.31 22.94 -11.31
C GLY A 174 -5.29 23.64 -10.42
N GLY A 175 -4.51 22.91 -9.63
CA GLY A 175 -3.48 23.44 -8.76
C GLY A 175 -2.66 22.36 -8.06
N THR A 176 -1.49 22.73 -7.52
CA THR A 176 -0.60 21.77 -6.86
C THR A 176 -1.20 21.19 -5.60
N VAL A 177 -1.41 19.86 -5.58
CA VAL A 177 -1.92 19.10 -4.43
C VAL A 177 -0.82 18.17 -3.93
N SER A 178 0.17 18.73 -3.23
CA SER A 178 1.34 17.94 -2.78
C SER A 178 0.99 16.88 -1.73
N ALA A 179 -0.07 17.08 -0.96
CA ALA A 179 -0.48 16.16 0.10
C ALA A 179 -1.17 14.88 -0.42
N VAL A 180 -1.48 14.77 -1.73
CA VAL A 180 -2.11 13.58 -2.31
C VAL A 180 -1.23 12.33 -2.21
N VAL A 181 0.07 12.46 -2.08
CA VAL A 181 1.03 11.36 -2.09
C VAL A 181 2.18 11.59 -1.13
N THR A 182 2.73 10.53 -0.56
CA THR A 182 3.98 10.56 0.21
C THR A 182 5.12 9.85 -0.54
N GLY A 183 6.37 10.06 -0.09
CA GLY A 183 7.54 9.45 -0.72
C GLY A 183 7.97 10.09 -2.04
N LYS A 184 7.40 11.23 -2.39
CA LYS A 184 7.83 12.08 -3.51
C LYS A 184 9.19 12.72 -3.21
N PRO A 185 9.91 13.24 -4.24
CA PRO A 185 11.18 13.95 -4.05
C PRO A 185 11.07 15.11 -3.04
N ILE A 186 12.14 15.37 -2.29
CA ILE A 186 12.18 16.43 -1.26
C ILE A 186 11.88 17.80 -1.88
N VAL A 187 12.40 18.07 -3.06
CA VAL A 187 12.17 19.33 -3.81
C VAL A 187 10.68 19.56 -4.13
N LEU A 188 9.87 18.49 -4.17
CA LEU A 188 8.42 18.55 -4.37
C LEU A 188 7.63 18.48 -3.05
N GLY A 189 8.25 18.76 -1.92
CA GLY A 189 7.64 18.68 -0.60
C GLY A 189 7.66 17.30 0.04
N GLY A 190 8.59 16.42 -0.36
CA GLY A 190 8.85 15.14 0.29
C GLY A 190 9.47 15.31 1.67
N SER A 191 9.30 14.32 2.55
CA SER A 191 9.84 14.33 3.90
C SER A 191 11.27 13.78 3.95
N LEU A 192 12.13 14.38 4.77
CA LEU A 192 13.43 13.82 5.12
C LEU A 192 13.29 12.50 5.90
N GLY A 193 14.29 11.64 5.80
CA GLY A 193 14.37 10.39 6.58
C GLY A 193 13.60 9.20 6.00
N ARG A 194 12.81 9.38 4.91
CA ARG A 194 12.03 8.28 4.31
C ARG A 194 12.91 7.10 3.89
N VAL A 195 14.09 7.37 3.36
CA VAL A 195 15.01 6.32 2.85
C VAL A 195 15.42 5.36 3.97
N GLN A 196 15.72 5.88 5.18
CA GLN A 196 16.16 5.07 6.31
C GLN A 196 15.00 4.59 7.20
N ALA A 197 13.78 5.09 7.02
CA ALA A 197 12.69 4.91 7.98
C ALA A 197 12.38 3.44 8.28
N THR A 198 12.32 2.59 7.26
CA THR A 198 12.03 1.16 7.43
C THR A 198 13.17 0.45 8.20
N GLY A 199 14.42 0.64 7.79
CA GLY A 199 15.58 0.05 8.46
C GLY A 199 15.75 0.54 9.90
N ARG A 200 15.52 1.84 10.15
CA ARG A 200 15.53 2.40 11.51
C ARG A 200 14.45 1.77 12.39
N GLY A 201 13.23 1.61 11.87
CA GLY A 201 12.14 0.97 12.60
C GLY A 201 12.49 -0.47 12.98
N VAL A 202 13.01 -1.26 12.06
CA VAL A 202 13.46 -2.64 12.33
C VAL A 202 14.57 -2.65 13.39
N MET A 203 15.58 -1.80 13.26
CA MET A 203 16.66 -1.70 14.24
C MET A 203 16.13 -1.35 15.63
N THR A 204 15.26 -0.33 15.73
CA THR A 204 14.71 0.13 17.02
C THR A 204 13.91 -0.97 17.70
N THR A 205 13.04 -1.66 16.95
CA THR A 205 12.24 -2.76 17.50
C THR A 205 13.09 -3.97 17.89
N ALA A 206 14.11 -4.30 17.10
CA ALA A 206 15.05 -5.37 17.42
C ALA A 206 15.81 -5.08 18.73
N LEU A 207 16.39 -3.89 18.87
CA LEU A 207 17.08 -3.48 20.10
C LEU A 207 16.15 -3.50 21.33
N SER A 208 14.91 -3.05 21.17
CA SER A 208 13.91 -3.10 22.25
C SER A 208 13.55 -4.53 22.63
N ALA A 209 13.42 -5.43 21.64
CA ALA A 209 13.17 -6.85 21.89
C ALA A 209 14.34 -7.53 22.60
N MET A 210 15.58 -7.28 22.15
CA MET A 210 16.80 -7.80 22.79
C MET A 210 16.89 -7.36 24.25
N ALA A 211 16.67 -6.07 24.52
CA ALA A 211 16.68 -5.55 25.89
C ALA A 211 15.62 -6.22 26.76
N LYS A 212 14.40 -6.45 26.24
CA LYS A 212 13.32 -7.11 26.97
C LYS A 212 13.60 -8.59 27.22
N LEU A 213 14.20 -9.27 26.25
CA LEU A 213 14.57 -10.69 26.33
C LEU A 213 15.90 -10.93 27.07
N LYS A 214 16.64 -9.88 27.38
CA LYS A 214 17.98 -9.92 28.01
C LYS A 214 19.01 -10.71 27.17
N ILE A 215 19.01 -10.52 25.85
CA ILE A 215 19.99 -11.09 24.90
C ILE A 215 20.77 -9.97 24.20
#